data_acd579ea0fc7cf29b0dc0d3a472ce660
#
_entry.id   acd579ea0fc7cf29b0dc0d3a472ce660
#
_cell.length_a   1.000
_cell.length_b   1.000
_cell.length_c   1.000
_cell.angle_alpha   90.00
_cell.angle_beta   90.00
_cell.angle_gamma   90.00
#
_symmetry.space_group_name_H-M   'P 1'
#
loop_
_entity.id
_entity.type
_entity.pdbx_description
1 polymer ?
#
loop_
_entity_poly.entity_id
_entity_poly.type
_entity_poly.pdbx_seq_one_letter_code
_entity_poly.pdbx_strand_id
1 'polypeptide(L)'
;AHALGVSEERVMAVSAKKGLLAKINNDEELLKRSHIELVDNMLGNSILQRRDEIMYTRLMADLQVIQQKVRSLLNRRASDLYEQLSELNELQAKNETIMHQQRLKITQDQDTFEVSVGRIHAIRIVHYKILQQIYTMLGNNHLLRETSSLKMALQESGFMKVGVKKAYADTFVKLYRLLDDTQDKIDEVHTMFNSMFMQLNSDYGFELKVDAAPQLDNHLEALKEVEESNVHSLGVGNLIQLSQQDFIDRLLRALVSQLRLVFEQVLTEVEQWSR
;
A
#
# COMPACT_ATOMS: atom_id res chain seq x y z
N ALA A 1 5.38 34.74 -16.38
CA ALA A 1 6.64 34.22 -15.86
C ALA A 1 6.63 34.20 -14.35
N HIS A 2 6.39 35.33 -13.67
CA HIS A 2 6.42 35.39 -12.18
C HIS A 2 5.41 34.46 -11.50
N ALA A 3 4.17 34.36 -12.00
CA ALA A 3 3.13 33.53 -11.41
C ALA A 3 3.37 32.01 -11.57
N LEU A 4 4.22 31.61 -12.52
CA LEU A 4 4.53 30.21 -12.83
C LEU A 4 5.89 29.76 -12.31
N GLY A 5 6.67 30.64 -11.67
CA GLY A 5 8.01 30.32 -11.17
C GLY A 5 9.01 29.92 -12.28
N VAL A 6 8.76 30.35 -13.53
CA VAL A 6 9.61 30.04 -14.68
C VAL A 6 10.32 31.29 -15.16
N SER A 7 11.57 31.17 -15.66
CA SER A 7 12.30 32.28 -16.27
C SER A 7 11.54 32.84 -17.46
N GLU A 8 11.63 34.15 -17.68
CA GLU A 8 10.93 34.86 -18.78
C GLU A 8 11.27 34.31 -20.17
N GLU A 9 12.48 33.82 -20.35
CA GLU A 9 12.96 33.16 -21.58
C GLU A 9 12.22 31.85 -21.92
N ARG A 10 11.52 31.26 -20.93
CA ARG A 10 10.73 30.03 -21.12
C ARG A 10 9.25 30.28 -21.35
N VAL A 11 8.83 31.54 -21.40
CA VAL A 11 7.44 31.94 -21.60
C VAL A 11 7.33 32.68 -22.93
N MET A 12 6.63 32.08 -23.87
CA MET A 12 6.41 32.66 -25.20
C MET A 12 4.96 33.08 -25.36
N ALA A 13 4.74 34.34 -25.74
CA ALA A 13 3.41 34.84 -26.08
C ALA A 13 3.13 34.55 -27.57
N VAL A 14 2.18 33.64 -27.82
CA VAL A 14 1.79 33.24 -29.18
C VAL A 14 0.31 33.48 -29.46
N SER A 15 -0.02 33.78 -30.68
CA SER A 15 -1.41 33.92 -31.11
C SER A 15 -1.78 32.88 -32.18
N ALA A 16 -2.36 31.75 -31.76
CA ALA A 16 -2.80 30.68 -32.66
C ALA A 16 -3.78 31.21 -33.74
N LYS A 17 -4.69 32.14 -33.36
CA LYS A 17 -5.65 32.75 -34.29
C LYS A 17 -4.97 33.56 -35.39
N LYS A 18 -3.98 34.40 -35.01
CA LYS A 18 -3.23 35.19 -36.02
C LYS A 18 -2.38 34.28 -36.90
N GLY A 19 -1.76 33.24 -36.33
CA GLY A 19 -0.98 32.29 -37.09
C GLY A 19 -1.80 31.47 -38.08
N LEU A 20 -3.00 31.04 -37.68
CA LEU A 20 -3.91 30.35 -38.59
C LEU A 20 -4.36 31.26 -39.74
N LEU A 21 -4.78 32.49 -39.44
CA LEU A 21 -5.20 33.45 -40.45
C LEU A 21 -4.05 33.81 -41.39
N ALA A 22 -2.83 33.96 -40.88
CA ALA A 22 -1.64 34.21 -41.67
C ALA A 22 -1.34 33.06 -42.65
N LYS A 23 -1.45 31.81 -42.22
CA LYS A 23 -1.27 30.63 -43.08
C LYS A 23 -2.37 30.50 -44.14
N ILE A 24 -3.63 30.85 -43.83
CA ILE A 24 -4.75 30.81 -44.77
C ILE A 24 -4.59 31.91 -45.84
N ASN A 25 -4.17 33.10 -45.43
CA ASN A 25 -4.08 34.29 -46.32
C ASN A 25 -2.72 34.48 -46.94
N ASN A 26 -1.74 33.61 -46.66
CA ASN A 26 -0.32 33.74 -47.06
C ASN A 26 0.28 35.11 -46.67
N ASP A 27 -0.04 35.62 -45.48
CA ASP A 27 0.42 36.89 -44.95
C ASP A 27 1.64 36.65 -44.03
N GLU A 28 2.85 36.89 -44.56
CA GLU A 28 4.11 36.72 -43.85
C GLU A 28 4.28 37.68 -42.65
N GLU A 29 3.77 38.92 -42.75
CA GLU A 29 3.85 39.88 -41.66
C GLU A 29 2.99 39.47 -40.48
N LEU A 30 1.80 38.99 -40.75
CA LEU A 30 0.90 38.49 -39.74
C LEU A 30 1.43 37.20 -39.11
N LEU A 31 2.12 36.35 -39.90
CA LEU A 31 2.77 35.15 -39.43
C LEU A 31 3.90 35.46 -38.41
N LYS A 32 4.78 36.43 -38.77
CA LYS A 32 5.81 36.92 -37.84
C LYS A 32 5.22 37.49 -36.55
N ARG A 33 4.12 38.28 -36.66
CA ARG A 33 3.41 38.85 -35.49
C ARG A 33 2.67 37.81 -34.64
N SER A 34 2.46 36.64 -35.16
CA SER A 34 1.83 35.51 -34.40
C SER A 34 2.78 34.78 -33.47
N HIS A 35 4.08 34.91 -33.69
CA HIS A 35 5.17 34.18 -33.02
C HIS A 35 5.09 32.65 -33.12
N ILE A 36 4.30 32.09 -34.05
CA ILE A 36 4.17 30.65 -34.26
C ILE A 36 5.46 30.04 -34.80
N GLU A 37 6.16 30.72 -35.70
CA GLU A 37 7.45 30.26 -36.23
C GLU A 37 8.53 30.11 -35.13
N LEU A 38 8.48 30.93 -34.09
CA LEU A 38 9.37 30.79 -32.94
C LEU A 38 9.08 29.49 -32.18
N VAL A 39 7.80 29.10 -32.05
CA VAL A 39 7.42 27.84 -31.45
C VAL A 39 7.84 26.65 -32.31
N ASP A 40 7.60 26.72 -33.62
CA ASP A 40 8.01 25.68 -34.57
C ASP A 40 9.54 25.48 -34.55
N ASN A 41 10.30 26.57 -34.53
CA ASN A 41 11.76 26.55 -34.45
C ASN A 41 12.24 26.02 -33.08
N MET A 42 11.60 26.39 -31.99
CA MET A 42 11.94 25.90 -30.66
C MET A 42 11.61 24.39 -30.51
N LEU A 43 10.47 23.97 -31.03
CA LEU A 43 10.09 22.54 -31.04
C LEU A 43 11.03 21.72 -31.94
N GLY A 44 11.29 22.21 -33.18
CA GLY A 44 12.12 21.49 -34.15
C GLY A 44 13.60 21.46 -33.78
N ASN A 45 14.16 22.60 -33.38
CA ASN A 45 15.61 22.72 -33.18
C ASN A 45 16.08 22.52 -31.74
N SER A 46 15.21 22.80 -30.74
CA SER A 46 15.61 22.71 -29.35
C SER A 46 15.06 21.46 -28.65
N ILE A 47 13.82 21.11 -28.91
CA ILE A 47 13.14 20.01 -28.20
C ILE A 47 13.30 18.71 -28.97
N LEU A 48 13.01 18.68 -30.27
CA LEU A 48 13.08 17.44 -31.05
C LEU A 48 14.53 16.92 -31.21
N GLN A 49 15.50 17.82 -31.46
CA GLN A 49 16.91 17.45 -31.59
C GLN A 49 17.55 17.01 -30.27
N ARG A 50 17.05 17.53 -29.13
CA ARG A 50 17.55 17.16 -27.79
C ARG A 50 16.64 16.16 -27.05
N ARG A 51 15.63 15.65 -27.74
CA ARG A 51 14.66 14.73 -27.11
C ARG A 51 15.35 13.54 -26.44
N ASP A 52 16.28 12.91 -27.13
CA ASP A 52 16.97 11.72 -26.64
C ASP A 52 17.91 12.07 -25.48
N GLU A 53 18.55 13.23 -25.51
CA GLU A 53 19.41 13.75 -24.43
C GLU A 53 18.58 14.11 -23.19
N ILE A 54 17.44 14.75 -23.37
CA ILE A 54 16.50 15.08 -22.28
C ILE A 54 15.92 13.80 -21.68
N MET A 55 15.51 12.84 -22.53
CA MET A 55 15.00 11.54 -22.05
C MET A 55 16.07 10.75 -21.33
N TYR A 56 17.29 10.71 -21.86
CA TYR A 56 18.42 10.03 -21.21
C TYR A 56 18.75 10.65 -19.84
N THR A 57 18.81 11.97 -19.76
CA THR A 57 19.08 12.69 -18.51
C THR A 57 17.99 12.44 -17.47
N ARG A 58 16.73 12.43 -17.88
CA ARG A 58 15.59 12.13 -17.00
C ARG A 58 15.60 10.67 -16.55
N LEU A 59 15.87 9.75 -17.47
CA LEU A 59 15.98 8.32 -17.15
C LEU A 59 17.11 8.06 -16.15
N MET A 60 18.27 8.71 -16.32
CA MET A 60 19.39 8.60 -15.39
C MET A 60 19.06 9.18 -14.02
N ALA A 61 18.37 10.31 -13.97
CA ALA A 61 17.91 10.89 -12.70
C ALA A 61 16.92 9.96 -11.98
N ASP A 62 15.95 9.39 -12.70
CA ASP A 62 14.98 8.44 -12.15
C ASP A 62 15.66 7.14 -11.67
N LEU A 63 16.65 6.65 -12.42
CA LEU A 63 17.47 5.50 -12.03
C LEU A 63 18.27 5.77 -10.74
N GLN A 64 18.86 6.97 -10.60
CA GLN A 64 19.56 7.35 -9.36
C GLN A 64 18.60 7.39 -8.16
N VAL A 65 17.40 7.93 -8.33
CA VAL A 65 16.39 7.96 -7.26
C VAL A 65 15.97 6.54 -6.87
N ILE A 66 15.74 5.66 -7.85
CA ILE A 66 15.40 4.25 -7.61
C ILE A 66 16.58 3.55 -6.88
N GLN A 67 17.80 3.75 -7.36
CA GLN A 67 19.01 3.16 -6.75
C GLN A 67 19.18 3.62 -5.29
N GLN A 68 18.96 4.90 -5.00
CA GLN A 68 19.00 5.43 -3.63
C GLN A 68 17.89 4.84 -2.75
N LYS A 69 16.68 4.72 -3.27
CA LYS A 69 15.56 4.09 -2.55
C LYS A 69 15.84 2.61 -2.25
N VAL A 70 16.33 1.86 -3.23
CA VAL A 70 16.71 0.45 -3.03
C VAL A 70 17.86 0.32 -2.02
N ARG A 71 18.90 1.16 -2.12
CA ARG A 71 19.99 1.18 -1.12
C ARG A 71 19.49 1.49 0.29
N SER A 72 18.61 2.50 0.43
CA SER A 72 18.05 2.86 1.73
C SER A 72 17.19 1.74 2.32
N LEU A 73 16.40 1.07 1.48
CA LEU A 73 15.62 -0.11 1.87
C LEU A 73 16.51 -1.27 2.31
N LEU A 74 17.56 -1.58 1.53
CA LEU A 74 18.51 -2.64 1.85
C LEU A 74 19.31 -2.33 3.12
N ASN A 75 19.77 -1.07 3.28
CA ASN A 75 20.50 -0.66 4.48
C ASN A 75 19.60 -0.69 5.72
N ARG A 76 18.33 -0.27 5.61
CA ARG A 76 17.37 -0.35 6.70
C ARG A 76 17.13 -1.80 7.10
N ARG A 77 16.87 -2.66 6.11
CA ARG A 77 16.69 -4.10 6.34
C ARG A 77 17.94 -4.76 6.95
N ALA A 78 19.13 -4.38 6.48
CA ALA A 78 20.38 -4.86 7.06
C ALA A 78 20.56 -4.38 8.50
N SER A 79 20.26 -3.12 8.78
CA SER A 79 20.32 -2.58 10.14
C SER A 79 19.36 -3.30 11.09
N ASP A 80 18.12 -3.50 10.66
CA ASP A 80 17.11 -4.22 11.45
C ASP A 80 17.55 -5.66 11.77
N LEU A 81 18.16 -6.33 10.79
CA LEU A 81 18.69 -7.69 10.97
C LEU A 81 19.91 -7.73 11.91
N TYR A 82 20.78 -6.72 11.85
CA TYR A 82 21.92 -6.62 12.77
C TYR A 82 21.47 -6.31 14.19
N GLU A 83 20.47 -5.47 14.38
CA GLU A 83 19.88 -5.16 15.68
C GLU A 83 19.25 -6.42 16.29
N GLN A 84 18.46 -7.16 15.50
CA GLN A 84 17.89 -8.43 15.92
C GLN A 84 18.95 -9.48 16.28
N LEU A 85 20.05 -9.53 15.53
CA LEU A 85 21.20 -10.42 15.83
C LEU A 85 21.91 -10.02 17.12
N SER A 86 22.08 -8.73 17.38
CA SER A 86 22.68 -8.22 18.61
C SER A 86 21.81 -8.52 19.82
N GLU A 87 20.49 -8.27 19.72
CA GLU A 87 19.52 -8.62 20.76
C GLU A 87 19.47 -10.13 21.03
N LEU A 88 19.53 -10.94 19.96
CA LEU A 88 19.59 -12.39 20.08
C LEU A 88 20.86 -12.87 20.84
N ASN A 89 22.00 -12.26 20.55
CA ASN A 89 23.26 -12.61 21.22
C ASN A 89 23.26 -12.18 22.70
N GLU A 90 22.70 -11.02 23.02
CA GLU A 90 22.54 -10.59 24.43
C GLU A 90 21.53 -11.48 25.18
N LEU A 91 20.42 -11.85 24.53
CA LEU A 91 19.45 -12.78 25.08
C LEU A 91 20.07 -14.17 25.30
N GLN A 92 20.95 -14.60 24.37
CA GLN A 92 21.63 -15.87 24.50
C GLN A 92 22.59 -15.89 25.71
N ALA A 93 23.37 -14.82 25.93
CA ALA A 93 24.28 -14.70 27.07
C ALA A 93 23.55 -14.63 28.41
N LYS A 94 22.42 -13.90 28.48
CA LYS A 94 21.56 -13.88 29.67
C LYS A 94 20.85 -15.22 29.90
N ASN A 95 20.44 -15.88 28.82
CA ASN A 95 19.81 -17.19 28.91
C ASN A 95 20.74 -18.30 29.42
N GLU A 96 22.04 -18.27 29.12
CA GLU A 96 22.98 -19.29 29.61
C GLU A 96 23.02 -19.33 31.15
N THR A 97 23.01 -18.16 31.77
CA THR A 97 23.00 -18.07 33.24
C THR A 97 21.67 -18.49 33.85
N ILE A 98 20.58 -18.08 33.24
CA ILE A 98 19.22 -18.45 33.67
C ILE A 98 18.93 -19.91 33.36
N MET A 99 19.39 -20.44 32.25
CA MET A 99 19.20 -21.87 31.87
C MET A 99 19.93 -22.82 32.79
N HIS A 100 21.08 -22.41 33.34
CA HIS A 100 21.78 -23.29 34.33
C HIS A 100 20.96 -23.41 35.61
N GLN A 101 20.33 -22.36 36.09
CA GLN A 101 19.44 -22.40 37.26
C GLN A 101 18.08 -23.08 36.97
N GLN A 102 17.56 -22.87 35.74
CA GLN A 102 16.31 -23.51 35.35
C GLN A 102 16.44 -24.99 34.99
N ARG A 103 17.60 -25.45 34.47
CA ARG A 103 17.83 -26.88 34.20
C ARG A 103 17.68 -27.73 35.45
N LEU A 104 18.07 -27.23 36.61
CA LEU A 104 17.89 -27.93 37.89
C LEU A 104 16.40 -28.03 38.29
N LYS A 105 15.61 -27.02 37.96
CA LYS A 105 14.17 -26.99 38.24
C LYS A 105 13.36 -27.79 37.21
N ILE A 106 13.76 -27.76 35.94
CA ILE A 106 13.10 -28.48 34.83
C ILE A 106 13.20 -30.00 35.00
N THR A 107 14.28 -30.51 35.60
CA THR A 107 14.41 -31.96 35.83
C THR A 107 13.35 -32.51 36.82
N GLN A 108 12.85 -31.67 37.68
CA GLN A 108 11.76 -32.04 38.64
C GLN A 108 10.36 -31.84 38.05
N ASP A 109 10.22 -30.92 37.09
CA ASP A 109 8.90 -30.57 36.52
C ASP A 109 8.69 -31.18 35.11
N GLN A 110 9.62 -32.10 34.67
CA GLN A 110 9.66 -32.64 33.32
C GLN A 110 8.37 -33.33 32.89
N ASP A 111 7.77 -34.13 33.77
CA ASP A 111 6.53 -34.84 33.48
C ASP A 111 5.32 -33.88 33.33
N THR A 112 5.28 -32.84 34.17
CA THR A 112 4.23 -31.81 34.08
C THR A 112 4.43 -30.92 32.87
N PHE A 113 5.71 -30.70 32.47
CA PHE A 113 6.05 -29.91 31.30
C PHE A 113 5.71 -30.61 29.99
N GLU A 114 5.84 -31.94 29.87
CA GLU A 114 5.45 -32.67 28.64
C GLU A 114 3.95 -32.48 28.31
N VAL A 115 3.09 -32.47 29.33
CA VAL A 115 1.66 -32.13 29.11
C VAL A 115 1.48 -30.69 28.64
N SER A 116 2.27 -29.75 29.18
CA SER A 116 2.22 -28.34 28.80
C SER A 116 2.82 -28.11 27.42
N VAL A 117 3.84 -28.85 27.00
CA VAL A 117 4.41 -28.82 25.64
C VAL A 117 3.35 -29.21 24.62
N GLY A 118 2.59 -30.28 24.87
CA GLY A 118 1.48 -30.68 24.01
C GLY A 118 0.46 -29.56 23.83
N ARG A 119 0.15 -28.83 24.91
CA ARG A 119 -0.77 -27.67 24.88
C ARG A 119 -0.19 -26.47 24.09
N ILE A 120 1.09 -26.15 24.30
CA ILE A 120 1.79 -25.08 23.57
C ILE A 120 1.83 -25.38 22.07
N HIS A 121 2.12 -26.64 21.68
CA HIS A 121 2.09 -27.06 20.28
C HIS A 121 0.70 -26.90 19.65
N ALA A 122 -0.35 -27.27 20.36
CA ALA A 122 -1.72 -27.10 19.88
C ALA A 122 -2.04 -25.61 19.64
N ILE A 123 -1.68 -24.74 20.58
CA ILE A 123 -1.90 -23.29 20.47
C ILE A 123 -1.07 -22.68 19.33
N ARG A 124 0.19 -23.09 19.16
CA ARG A 124 1.03 -22.66 18.05
C ARG A 124 0.43 -23.03 16.68
N ILE A 125 -0.15 -24.22 16.57
CA ILE A 125 -0.83 -24.65 15.35
C ILE A 125 -2.06 -23.77 15.09
N VAL A 126 -2.85 -23.49 16.12
CA VAL A 126 -4.03 -22.63 16.02
C VAL A 126 -3.61 -21.19 15.64
N HIS A 127 -2.63 -20.63 16.32
CA HIS A 127 -2.05 -19.32 15.99
C HIS A 127 -1.61 -19.22 14.52
N TYR A 128 -0.78 -20.18 14.08
CA TYR A 128 -0.33 -20.23 12.69
C TYR A 128 -1.51 -20.32 11.71
N LYS A 129 -2.52 -21.14 12.04
CA LYS A 129 -3.73 -21.27 11.22
C LYS A 129 -4.51 -19.96 11.13
N ILE A 130 -4.67 -19.25 12.26
CA ILE A 130 -5.37 -17.96 12.28
C ILE A 130 -4.59 -16.90 11.49
N LEU A 131 -3.27 -16.81 11.67
CA LEU A 131 -2.43 -15.93 10.86
C LEU A 131 -2.52 -16.24 9.37
N GLN A 132 -2.48 -17.51 8.98
CA GLN A 132 -2.67 -17.92 7.58
C GLN A 132 -4.04 -17.50 7.04
N GLN A 133 -5.08 -17.55 7.86
CA GLN A 133 -6.40 -17.05 7.48
C GLN A 133 -6.36 -15.52 7.25
N ILE A 134 -5.75 -14.75 8.17
CA ILE A 134 -5.58 -13.30 8.02
C ILE A 134 -4.82 -12.98 6.73
N TYR A 135 -3.69 -13.64 6.47
CA TYR A 135 -2.92 -13.45 5.24
C TYR A 135 -3.72 -13.79 3.98
N THR A 136 -4.57 -14.81 4.06
CA THR A 136 -5.41 -15.19 2.91
C THR A 136 -6.54 -14.18 2.69
N MET A 137 -7.14 -13.69 3.77
CA MET A 137 -8.23 -12.72 3.74
C MET A 137 -7.76 -11.36 3.21
N LEU A 138 -6.64 -10.86 3.69
CA LEU A 138 -6.10 -9.56 3.30
C LEU A 138 -5.17 -9.63 2.07
N GLY A 139 -4.89 -10.83 1.58
CA GLY A 139 -4.00 -11.04 0.45
C GLY A 139 -4.54 -10.47 -0.87
N ASN A 140 -3.62 -10.05 -1.74
CA ASN A 140 -3.92 -9.43 -3.03
C ASN A 140 -4.91 -10.24 -3.89
N ASN A 141 -4.84 -11.57 -3.85
CA ASN A 141 -5.76 -12.43 -4.61
C ASN A 141 -7.20 -12.34 -4.10
N HIS A 142 -7.40 -12.15 -2.80
CA HIS A 142 -8.72 -11.96 -2.22
C HIS A 142 -9.26 -10.57 -2.57
N LEU A 143 -8.44 -9.54 -2.44
CA LEU A 143 -8.77 -8.17 -2.82
C LEU A 143 -9.19 -8.09 -4.30
N LEU A 144 -8.45 -8.73 -5.20
CA LEU A 144 -8.79 -8.79 -6.63
C LEU A 144 -10.13 -9.51 -6.88
N ARG A 145 -10.46 -10.53 -6.11
CA ARG A 145 -11.76 -11.22 -6.21
C ARG A 145 -12.91 -10.34 -5.75
N GLU A 146 -12.77 -9.67 -4.60
CA GLU A 146 -13.82 -8.79 -4.08
C GLU A 146 -14.04 -7.56 -4.98
N THR A 147 -12.99 -7.05 -5.61
CA THR A 147 -13.11 -5.96 -6.57
C THR A 147 -13.53 -6.40 -7.97
N SER A 148 -13.55 -7.71 -8.27
CA SER A 148 -13.95 -8.24 -9.58
C SER A 148 -15.43 -8.00 -9.90
N SER A 149 -16.30 -8.05 -8.90
CA SER A 149 -17.72 -7.73 -9.05
C SER A 149 -17.95 -6.27 -9.43
N LEU A 150 -17.16 -5.37 -8.84
CA LEU A 150 -17.15 -3.95 -9.22
C LEU A 150 -16.64 -3.76 -10.66
N LYS A 151 -15.58 -4.49 -11.04
CA LYS A 151 -15.05 -4.47 -12.41
C LYS A 151 -16.12 -4.90 -13.43
N MET A 152 -16.82 -6.00 -13.18
CA MET A 152 -17.92 -6.48 -14.05
C MET A 152 -19.04 -5.44 -14.13
N ALA A 153 -19.48 -4.91 -13.00
CA ALA A 153 -20.53 -3.89 -12.96
C ALA A 153 -20.15 -2.62 -13.73
N LEU A 154 -18.88 -2.21 -13.68
CA LEU A 154 -18.35 -1.08 -14.44
C LEU A 154 -18.30 -1.38 -15.95
N GLN A 155 -17.97 -2.60 -16.34
CA GLN A 155 -17.89 -3.02 -17.74
C GLN A 155 -19.26 -3.23 -18.38
N GLU A 156 -20.24 -3.79 -17.64
CA GLU A 156 -21.58 -4.09 -18.12
C GLU A 156 -22.51 -2.88 -18.11
N SER A 157 -22.27 -1.93 -17.20
CA SER A 157 -23.23 -0.86 -16.91
C SER A 157 -23.22 0.32 -17.87
N GLY A 158 -22.70 0.18 -19.09
CA GLY A 158 -22.56 1.21 -20.16
C GLY A 158 -23.47 2.45 -20.10
N PHE A 159 -24.64 2.40 -19.41
CA PHE A 159 -25.57 3.51 -19.23
C PHE A 159 -26.36 3.50 -17.90
N MET A 160 -26.29 2.46 -17.06
CA MET A 160 -27.11 2.35 -15.84
C MET A 160 -26.33 2.68 -14.56
N LYS A 161 -26.41 3.93 -14.12
CA LYS A 161 -25.75 4.50 -12.93
C LYS A 161 -26.00 3.78 -11.60
N VAL A 162 -27.20 3.21 -11.44
CA VAL A 162 -27.65 2.63 -10.16
C VAL A 162 -26.87 1.35 -9.86
N GLY A 163 -26.55 0.55 -10.87
CA GLY A 163 -25.80 -0.69 -10.72
C GLY A 163 -24.36 -0.48 -10.25
N VAL A 164 -23.66 0.52 -10.81
CA VAL A 164 -22.27 0.84 -10.45
C VAL A 164 -22.15 1.34 -9.01
N LYS A 165 -23.01 2.28 -8.60
CA LYS A 165 -23.01 2.80 -7.24
C LYS A 165 -23.32 1.71 -6.21
N LYS A 166 -24.26 0.84 -6.54
CA LYS A 166 -24.60 -0.29 -5.68
C LYS A 166 -23.42 -1.26 -5.59
N ALA A 167 -22.85 -1.67 -6.71
CA ALA A 167 -21.69 -2.58 -6.72
C ALA A 167 -20.48 -1.98 -5.97
N TYR A 168 -20.27 -0.67 -6.09
CA TYR A 168 -19.23 0.04 -5.34
C TYR A 168 -19.49 -0.02 -3.84
N ALA A 169 -20.68 0.37 -3.39
CA ALA A 169 -21.06 0.31 -1.97
C ALA A 169 -21.01 -1.12 -1.44
N ASP A 170 -21.55 -2.09 -2.17
CA ASP A 170 -21.52 -3.52 -1.79
C ASP A 170 -20.06 -4.04 -1.67
N THR A 171 -19.15 -3.56 -2.53
CA THR A 171 -17.73 -3.91 -2.45
C THR A 171 -17.11 -3.34 -1.17
N PHE A 172 -17.34 -2.07 -0.84
CA PHE A 172 -16.81 -1.48 0.39
C PHE A 172 -17.41 -2.08 1.66
N VAL A 173 -18.69 -2.42 1.66
CA VAL A 173 -19.31 -3.17 2.78
C VAL A 173 -18.58 -4.49 3.01
N LYS A 174 -18.16 -5.19 1.97
CA LYS A 174 -17.39 -6.43 2.10
C LYS A 174 -15.98 -6.17 2.62
N LEU A 175 -15.33 -5.09 2.17
CA LEU A 175 -13.99 -4.72 2.62
C LEU A 175 -13.98 -4.28 4.09
N TYR A 176 -14.99 -3.54 4.55
CA TYR A 176 -15.17 -3.21 5.97
C TYR A 176 -15.36 -4.47 6.80
N ARG A 177 -16.26 -5.36 6.38
CA ARG A 177 -16.48 -6.64 7.07
C ARG A 177 -15.19 -7.48 7.13
N LEU A 178 -14.38 -7.42 6.08
CA LEU A 178 -13.10 -8.13 6.04
C LEU A 178 -12.12 -7.61 7.10
N LEU A 179 -12.07 -6.29 7.34
CA LEU A 179 -11.26 -5.71 8.42
C LEU A 179 -11.83 -6.04 9.80
N ASP A 180 -13.16 -6.00 9.97
CA ASP A 180 -13.81 -6.40 11.22
C ASP A 180 -13.52 -7.88 11.54
N ASP A 181 -13.70 -8.78 10.57
CA ASP A 181 -13.38 -10.20 10.71
C ASP A 181 -11.88 -10.42 11.02
N THR A 182 -11.02 -9.53 10.53
CA THR A 182 -9.58 -9.56 10.84
C THR A 182 -9.31 -9.12 12.27
N GLN A 183 -9.98 -8.07 12.74
CA GLN A 183 -9.89 -7.63 14.14
C GLN A 183 -10.34 -8.74 15.10
N ASP A 184 -11.48 -9.37 14.81
CA ASP A 184 -11.97 -10.50 15.61
C ASP A 184 -10.94 -11.64 15.74
N LYS A 185 -10.22 -11.94 14.64
CA LYS A 185 -9.16 -12.95 14.64
C LYS A 185 -7.93 -12.52 15.43
N ILE A 186 -7.55 -11.25 15.38
CA ILE A 186 -6.46 -10.69 16.20
C ILE A 186 -6.83 -10.82 17.69
N ASP A 187 -8.04 -10.45 18.05
CA ASP A 187 -8.54 -10.50 19.42
C ASP A 187 -8.66 -11.97 19.93
N GLU A 188 -9.04 -12.89 19.05
CA GLU A 188 -9.04 -14.34 19.35
C GLU A 188 -7.64 -14.83 19.71
N VAL A 189 -6.63 -14.48 18.87
CA VAL A 189 -5.22 -14.83 19.12
C VAL A 189 -4.73 -14.20 20.42
N HIS A 190 -4.99 -12.91 20.63
CA HIS A 190 -4.58 -12.20 21.85
C HIS A 190 -5.17 -12.83 23.11
N THR A 191 -6.47 -13.14 23.10
CA THR A 191 -7.16 -13.77 24.23
C THR A 191 -6.61 -15.16 24.51
N MET A 192 -6.34 -15.94 23.46
CA MET A 192 -5.76 -17.27 23.56
C MET A 192 -4.36 -17.23 24.19
N PHE A 193 -3.48 -16.32 23.73
CA PHE A 193 -2.15 -16.18 24.32
C PHE A 193 -2.19 -15.65 25.76
N ASN A 194 -3.04 -14.66 26.02
CA ASN A 194 -3.19 -14.11 27.37
C ASN A 194 -3.61 -15.19 28.37
N SER A 195 -4.60 -16.01 28.01
CA SER A 195 -5.06 -17.12 28.84
C SER A 195 -3.94 -18.15 29.07
N MET A 196 -3.17 -18.48 28.04
CA MET A 196 -2.05 -19.41 28.16
C MET A 196 -0.92 -18.83 29.03
N PHE A 197 -0.56 -17.58 28.85
CA PHE A 197 0.51 -16.94 29.63
C PHE A 197 0.10 -16.77 31.09
N MET A 198 -1.16 -16.44 31.39
CA MET A 198 -1.68 -16.44 32.75
C MET A 198 -1.54 -17.80 33.41
N GLN A 199 -1.86 -18.88 32.70
CA GLN A 199 -1.70 -20.23 33.21
C GLN A 199 -0.24 -20.61 33.45
N LEU A 200 0.65 -20.33 32.47
CA LEU A 200 2.10 -20.59 32.59
C LEU A 200 2.73 -19.78 33.74
N ASN A 201 2.33 -18.52 33.89
CA ASN A 201 2.77 -17.69 35.02
C ASN A 201 2.34 -18.26 36.36
N SER A 202 1.09 -18.75 36.43
CA SER A 202 0.57 -19.37 37.66
C SER A 202 1.25 -20.71 37.98
N ASP A 203 1.43 -21.56 36.97
CA ASP A 203 1.92 -22.92 37.18
C ASP A 203 3.45 -22.97 37.37
N TYR A 204 4.19 -22.06 36.77
CA TYR A 204 5.68 -22.07 36.72
C TYR A 204 6.34 -20.80 37.27
N GLY A 205 5.57 -19.80 37.69
CA GLY A 205 6.10 -18.55 38.23
C GLY A 205 6.82 -17.69 37.17
N PHE A 206 6.44 -17.82 35.89
CA PHE A 206 6.92 -16.94 34.84
C PHE A 206 6.25 -15.56 34.96
N GLU A 207 6.89 -14.53 34.36
CA GLU A 207 6.33 -13.18 34.23
C GLU A 207 6.06 -12.84 32.75
N LEU A 208 5.46 -13.81 32.02
CA LEU A 208 5.12 -13.64 30.61
C LEU A 208 3.98 -12.63 30.47
N LYS A 209 4.12 -11.73 29.52
CA LYS A 209 3.08 -10.76 29.15
C LYS A 209 2.86 -10.83 27.64
N VAL A 210 1.62 -10.64 27.25
CA VAL A 210 1.24 -10.49 25.84
C VAL A 210 1.22 -8.99 25.54
N ASP A 211 1.84 -8.59 24.45
CA ASP A 211 1.76 -7.22 23.98
C ASP A 211 0.32 -6.89 23.55
N ALA A 212 -0.06 -5.62 23.66
CA ALA A 212 -1.39 -5.17 23.26
C ALA A 212 -1.67 -5.51 21.80
N ALA A 213 -2.85 -6.07 21.56
CA ALA A 213 -3.28 -6.36 20.20
C ALA A 213 -3.42 -5.07 19.37
N PRO A 214 -3.00 -5.08 18.10
CA PRO A 214 -3.22 -3.95 17.22
C PRO A 214 -4.71 -3.68 17.05
N GLN A 215 -5.08 -2.41 16.99
CA GLN A 215 -6.44 -1.95 16.75
C GLN A 215 -6.53 -1.39 15.33
N LEU A 216 -7.47 -1.90 14.55
CA LEU A 216 -7.58 -1.57 13.13
C LEU A 216 -8.41 -0.31 12.83
N ASP A 217 -8.81 0.47 13.85
CA ASP A 217 -9.63 1.69 13.68
C ASP A 217 -9.03 2.68 12.68
N ASN A 218 -7.72 2.91 12.75
CA ASN A 218 -7.03 3.81 11.81
C ASN A 218 -7.10 3.29 10.36
N HIS A 219 -7.09 1.98 10.17
CA HIS A 219 -7.18 1.35 8.85
C HIS A 219 -8.62 1.36 8.33
N LEU A 220 -9.62 1.29 9.22
CA LEU A 220 -11.02 1.51 8.87
C LEU A 220 -11.25 2.96 8.40
N GLU A 221 -10.64 3.94 9.08
CA GLU A 221 -10.68 5.34 8.63
C GLU A 221 -9.97 5.52 7.28
N ALA A 222 -8.79 4.94 7.10
CA ALA A 222 -8.08 4.97 5.82
C ALA A 222 -8.88 4.32 4.69
N LEU A 223 -9.58 3.22 4.96
CA LEU A 223 -10.48 2.57 4.01
C LEU A 223 -11.65 3.49 3.63
N LYS A 224 -12.20 4.22 4.61
CA LYS A 224 -13.27 5.19 4.39
C LYS A 224 -12.80 6.37 3.55
N GLU A 225 -11.60 6.88 3.78
CA GLU A 225 -11.00 7.93 2.94
C GLU A 225 -10.83 7.45 1.48
N VAL A 226 -10.41 6.20 1.27
CA VAL A 226 -10.34 5.60 -0.07
C VAL A 226 -11.73 5.51 -0.69
N GLU A 227 -12.76 5.11 0.07
CA GLU A 227 -14.15 5.08 -0.41
C GLU A 227 -14.61 6.47 -0.84
N GLU A 228 -14.50 7.47 0.02
CA GLU A 228 -14.99 8.83 -0.21
C GLU A 228 -14.24 9.51 -1.37
N SER A 229 -12.92 9.35 -1.46
CA SER A 229 -12.11 9.97 -2.53
C SER A 229 -12.48 9.46 -3.92
N ASN A 230 -12.86 8.19 -4.02
CA ASN A 230 -13.20 7.57 -5.31
C ASN A 230 -14.69 7.70 -5.68
N VAL A 231 -15.60 7.94 -4.72
CA VAL A 231 -17.03 8.17 -5.00
C VAL A 231 -17.24 9.35 -5.95
N HIS A 232 -16.46 10.44 -5.81
CA HIS A 232 -16.54 11.61 -6.69
C HIS A 232 -16.17 11.26 -8.14
N SER A 233 -15.26 10.34 -8.35
CA SER A 233 -14.86 9.88 -9.70
C SER A 233 -15.96 9.07 -10.40
N LEU A 234 -16.87 8.47 -9.62
CA LEU A 234 -18.06 7.75 -10.09
C LEU A 234 -19.29 8.67 -10.26
N GLY A 235 -19.13 9.97 -10.01
CA GLY A 235 -20.20 10.98 -10.05
C GLY A 235 -20.64 11.40 -11.44
N VAL A 236 -21.70 12.23 -11.48
CA VAL A 236 -22.43 12.63 -12.69
C VAL A 236 -21.57 13.35 -13.73
N GLY A 237 -20.47 14.02 -13.32
CA GLY A 237 -19.60 14.78 -14.23
C GLY A 237 -18.72 13.93 -15.16
N ASN A 238 -18.46 12.66 -14.82
CA ASN A 238 -17.53 11.80 -15.53
C ASN A 238 -18.19 10.72 -16.40
N LEU A 239 -19.49 10.85 -16.67
CA LEU A 239 -20.28 9.83 -17.38
C LEU A 239 -19.78 9.54 -18.81
N ILE A 240 -19.30 10.58 -19.51
CA ILE A 240 -18.72 10.42 -20.86
C ILE A 240 -17.39 9.66 -20.79
N GLN A 241 -16.66 9.81 -19.69
CA GLN A 241 -15.38 9.11 -19.47
C GLN A 241 -15.57 7.67 -19.00
N LEU A 242 -16.65 7.38 -18.27
CA LEU A 242 -17.01 6.01 -17.85
C LEU A 242 -17.45 5.11 -19.04
N SER A 243 -17.71 5.68 -20.21
CA SER A 243 -17.93 4.91 -21.43
C SER A 243 -16.63 4.43 -22.10
N GLN A 244 -15.47 4.95 -21.67
CA GLN A 244 -14.16 4.57 -22.21
C GLN A 244 -13.52 3.49 -21.34
N GLN A 245 -13.27 2.32 -21.92
CA GLN A 245 -12.66 1.16 -21.26
C GLN A 245 -11.34 1.52 -20.55
N ASP A 246 -10.51 2.34 -21.21
CA ASP A 246 -9.23 2.79 -20.66
C ASP A 246 -9.36 3.64 -19.39
N PHE A 247 -10.46 4.37 -19.24
CA PHE A 247 -10.72 5.16 -18.04
C PHE A 247 -11.13 4.24 -16.88
N ILE A 248 -12.00 3.28 -17.14
CA ILE A 248 -12.44 2.27 -16.15
C ILE A 248 -11.23 1.49 -15.64
N ASP A 249 -10.37 1.02 -16.53
CA ASP A 249 -9.19 0.25 -16.16
C ASP A 249 -8.16 1.07 -15.37
N ARG A 250 -8.04 2.37 -15.65
CA ARG A 250 -7.20 3.28 -14.84
C ARG A 250 -7.79 3.54 -13.46
N LEU A 251 -9.09 3.79 -13.38
CA LEU A 251 -9.79 4.00 -12.11
C LEU A 251 -9.70 2.77 -11.20
N LEU A 252 -9.96 1.59 -11.76
CA LEU A 252 -9.84 0.32 -11.03
C LEU A 252 -8.42 0.06 -10.55
N ARG A 253 -7.41 0.30 -11.39
CA ARG A 253 -6.01 0.14 -10.99
C ARG A 253 -5.63 1.10 -9.85
N ALA A 254 -6.09 2.35 -9.91
CA ALA A 254 -5.86 3.33 -8.86
C ALA A 254 -6.53 2.90 -7.55
N LEU A 255 -7.80 2.51 -7.60
CA LEU A 255 -8.55 2.02 -6.45
C LEU A 255 -7.89 0.79 -5.83
N VAL A 256 -7.59 -0.24 -6.63
CA VAL A 256 -6.95 -1.47 -6.15
C VAL A 256 -5.58 -1.17 -5.55
N SER A 257 -4.83 -0.22 -6.10
CA SER A 257 -3.54 0.18 -5.54
C SER A 257 -3.67 0.85 -4.17
N GLN A 258 -4.68 1.71 -3.98
CA GLN A 258 -4.96 2.35 -2.70
C GLN A 258 -5.42 1.32 -1.65
N LEU A 259 -6.35 0.45 -2.01
CA LEU A 259 -6.82 -0.64 -1.13
C LEU A 259 -5.69 -1.58 -0.73
N ARG A 260 -4.82 -1.93 -1.69
CA ARG A 260 -3.64 -2.75 -1.40
C ARG A 260 -2.74 -2.10 -0.35
N LEU A 261 -2.51 -0.80 -0.44
CA LEU A 261 -1.68 -0.09 0.52
C LEU A 261 -2.24 -0.21 1.95
N VAL A 262 -3.55 0.00 2.12
CA VAL A 262 -4.22 -0.16 3.43
C VAL A 262 -4.05 -1.58 3.95
N PHE A 263 -4.29 -2.60 3.13
CA PHE A 263 -4.20 -4.00 3.57
C PHE A 263 -2.77 -4.47 3.83
N GLU A 264 -1.79 -3.99 3.06
CA GLU A 264 -0.37 -4.26 3.31
C GLU A 264 0.11 -3.62 4.63
N GLN A 265 -0.43 -2.45 4.99
CA GLN A 265 -0.16 -1.84 6.29
C GLN A 265 -0.73 -2.68 7.44
N VAL A 266 -1.98 -3.14 7.33
CA VAL A 266 -2.58 -4.06 8.32
C VAL A 266 -1.76 -5.34 8.45
N LEU A 267 -1.39 -5.97 7.34
CA LEU A 267 -0.56 -7.18 7.35
C LEU A 267 0.80 -6.94 8.03
N THR A 268 1.41 -5.79 7.77
CA THR A 268 2.70 -5.43 8.38
C THR A 268 2.57 -5.25 9.89
N GLU A 269 1.50 -4.62 10.34
CA GLU A 269 1.23 -4.40 11.76
C GLU A 269 0.93 -5.71 12.49
N VAL A 270 0.09 -6.57 11.90
CA VAL A 270 -0.18 -7.92 12.43
C VAL A 270 1.08 -8.77 12.48
N GLU A 271 1.92 -8.71 11.44
CA GLU A 271 3.18 -9.44 11.40
C GLU A 271 4.15 -8.97 12.48
N GLN A 272 4.27 -7.68 12.70
CA GLN A 272 5.12 -7.11 13.75
C GLN A 272 4.65 -7.52 15.14
N TRP A 273 3.34 -7.48 15.38
CA TRP A 273 2.76 -7.88 16.66
C TRP A 273 2.88 -9.37 16.92
N SER A 274 2.75 -10.21 15.89
CA SER A 274 2.76 -11.67 16.02
C SER A 274 4.16 -12.30 16.20
N ARG A 275 5.23 -11.50 16.04
CA ARG A 275 6.63 -11.95 16.23
C ARG A 275 7.05 -11.93 17.68
#